data_e92d153656910c7babab545676a4ace1
#
_entry.id   e92d153656910c7babab545676a4ace1
#
_cell.length_a   1.000
_cell.length_b   1.000
_cell.length_c   1.000
_cell.angle_alpha   90.00
_cell.angle_beta   90.00
_cell.angle_gamma   90.00
#
_symmetry.space_group_name_H-M   'P 1'
#
loop_
_entity.id
_entity.type
_entity.pdbx_description
1 polymer ?
#
loop_
_entity_poly.entity_id
_entity_poly.type
_entity_poly.pdbx_seq_one_letter_code
_entity_poly.pdbx_strand_id
1 'polypeptide(L)'
;MLPEKVLRQAQAELLEYGNSGQSVMEMSHRSKWFDAIITETEATLRRVMNIPDNYKVGFFQGGATQQFAMVPLNFMTTGNADYIVTGNVSNLAAKEAAKFGEANIVASSKDKNFTYIPDVNAIPYNKDASYIHICQNNTIFGTTYKD
;
A
#
# COMPACT_ATOMS: atom_id res chain seq x y z
N MET A 1 -6.02 12.14 -11.13
CA MET A 1 -6.00 12.13 -12.61
C MET A 1 -4.57 11.90 -13.07
N LEU A 2 -4.35 11.01 -14.04
CA LEU A 2 -3.01 10.86 -14.63
C LEU A 2 -2.69 12.08 -15.51
N PRO A 3 -1.41 12.47 -15.64
CA PRO A 3 -1.00 13.51 -16.58
C PRO A 3 -1.39 13.15 -18.03
N GLU A 4 -1.84 14.14 -18.80
CA GLU A 4 -2.30 13.91 -20.19
C GLU A 4 -1.22 13.24 -21.06
N LYS A 5 0.05 13.62 -20.89
CA LYS A 5 1.17 13.00 -21.60
C LYS A 5 1.24 11.48 -21.41
N VAL A 6 1.00 11.02 -20.17
CA VAL A 6 0.98 9.58 -19.84
C VAL A 6 -0.19 8.88 -20.52
N LEU A 7 -1.38 9.51 -20.53
CA LEU A 7 -2.56 8.95 -21.19
C LEU A 7 -2.38 8.85 -22.70
N ARG A 8 -1.77 9.85 -23.34
CA ARG A 8 -1.45 9.82 -24.78
C ARG A 8 -0.44 8.76 -25.13
N GLN A 9 0.58 8.58 -24.29
CA GLN A 9 1.54 7.51 -24.50
C GLN A 9 0.87 6.15 -24.37
N ALA A 10 0.07 5.93 -23.31
CA ALA A 10 -0.69 4.68 -23.12
C ALA A 10 -1.64 4.40 -24.30
N GLN A 11 -2.28 5.45 -24.85
CA GLN A 11 -3.12 5.32 -26.04
C GLN A 11 -2.33 4.90 -27.27
N ALA A 12 -1.17 5.48 -27.51
CA ALA A 12 -0.33 5.16 -28.65
C ALA A 12 0.23 3.73 -28.59
N GLU A 13 0.49 3.24 -27.38
CA GLU A 13 1.07 1.91 -27.12
C GLU A 13 0.00 0.83 -26.82
N LEU A 14 -1.29 1.19 -26.90
CA LEU A 14 -2.37 0.31 -26.46
C LEU A 14 -2.49 -0.99 -27.27
N LEU A 15 -2.25 -0.92 -28.58
CA LEU A 15 -2.33 -2.08 -29.46
C LEU A 15 -0.98 -2.76 -29.67
N GLU A 16 0.08 -1.98 -29.62
CA GLU A 16 1.45 -2.47 -29.82
C GLU A 16 2.45 -1.65 -29.00
N TYR A 17 3.17 -2.32 -28.11
CA TYR A 17 4.26 -1.71 -27.35
C TYR A 17 5.58 -1.90 -28.09
N GLY A 18 6.19 -0.80 -28.52
CA GLY A 18 7.43 -0.83 -29.31
C GLY A 18 7.25 -1.67 -30.58
N ASN A 19 8.12 -2.63 -30.80
CA ASN A 19 8.06 -3.58 -31.91
C ASN A 19 7.75 -5.00 -31.42
N SER A 20 6.93 -5.11 -30.36
CA SER A 20 6.64 -6.41 -29.74
C SER A 20 5.55 -7.21 -30.46
N GLY A 21 4.75 -6.56 -31.31
CA GLY A 21 3.59 -7.14 -31.99
C GLY A 21 2.40 -7.37 -31.05
N GLN A 22 2.41 -6.81 -29.84
CA GLN A 22 1.35 -7.01 -28.84
C GLN A 22 1.29 -5.84 -27.83
N SER A 23 0.12 -5.69 -27.20
CA SER A 23 -0.07 -4.78 -26.07
C SER A 23 0.71 -5.24 -24.84
N VAL A 24 1.08 -4.28 -23.97
CA VAL A 24 1.60 -4.61 -22.63
C VAL A 24 0.63 -5.47 -21.83
N MET A 25 -0.68 -5.30 -22.02
CA MET A 25 -1.72 -6.09 -21.34
C MET A 25 -1.73 -7.58 -21.73
N GLU A 26 -1.17 -7.92 -22.88
CA GLU A 26 -1.14 -9.28 -23.41
C GLU A 26 0.21 -9.98 -23.20
N MET A 27 1.23 -9.23 -22.78
CA MET A 27 2.59 -9.75 -22.61
C MET A 27 2.69 -10.75 -21.47
N SER A 28 3.41 -11.83 -21.72
CA SER A 28 3.88 -12.69 -20.63
C SER A 28 4.83 -11.91 -19.71
N HIS A 29 4.64 -12.05 -18.40
CA HIS A 29 5.56 -11.50 -17.41
C HIS A 29 7.00 -12.05 -17.51
N ARG A 30 7.22 -13.10 -18.31
CA ARG A 30 8.53 -13.70 -18.61
C ARG A 30 9.10 -13.25 -19.95
N SER A 31 8.42 -12.35 -20.67
CA SER A 31 8.94 -11.82 -21.92
C SER A 31 10.05 -10.79 -21.65
N LYS A 32 11.02 -10.71 -22.58
CA LYS A 32 12.07 -9.69 -22.52
C LYS A 32 11.54 -8.26 -22.52
N TRP A 33 10.38 -8.04 -23.13
CA TRP A 33 9.72 -6.74 -23.17
C TRP A 33 9.17 -6.35 -21.80
N PHE A 34 8.49 -7.29 -21.15
CA PHE A 34 7.96 -7.04 -19.81
C PHE A 34 9.07 -6.89 -18.76
N ASP A 35 10.13 -7.71 -18.87
CA ASP A 35 11.30 -7.63 -18.00
C ASP A 35 11.96 -6.24 -18.08
N ALA A 36 12.12 -5.70 -19.29
CA ALA A 36 12.61 -4.34 -19.47
C ALA A 36 11.71 -3.28 -18.83
N ILE A 37 10.37 -3.40 -18.99
CA ILE A 37 9.40 -2.47 -18.41
C ILE A 37 9.47 -2.50 -16.88
N ILE A 38 9.43 -3.67 -16.26
CA ILE A 38 9.37 -3.76 -14.80
C ILE A 38 10.70 -3.34 -14.15
N THR A 39 11.82 -3.67 -14.78
CA THR A 39 13.17 -3.26 -14.33
C THR A 39 13.33 -1.74 -14.36
N GLU A 40 12.95 -1.09 -15.47
CA GLU A 40 13.00 0.37 -15.56
C GLU A 40 12.01 1.04 -14.61
N THR A 41 10.84 0.43 -14.40
CA THR A 41 9.83 0.92 -13.44
C THR A 41 10.39 0.91 -12.02
N GLU A 42 11.01 -0.19 -11.58
CA GLU A 42 11.64 -0.27 -10.25
C GLU A 42 12.78 0.73 -10.12
N ALA A 43 13.68 0.80 -11.10
CA ALA A 43 14.80 1.73 -11.09
C ALA A 43 14.32 3.20 -10.99
N THR A 44 13.28 3.54 -11.73
CA THR A 44 12.68 4.88 -11.70
C THR A 44 12.04 5.18 -10.37
N LEU A 45 11.28 4.22 -9.80
CA LEU A 45 10.64 4.36 -8.49
C LEU A 45 11.69 4.59 -7.40
N ARG A 46 12.77 3.78 -7.39
CA ARG A 46 13.90 3.95 -6.45
C ARG A 46 14.51 5.33 -6.53
N ARG A 47 14.77 5.82 -7.73
CA ARG A 47 15.36 7.14 -7.96
C ARG A 47 14.42 8.27 -7.51
N VAL A 48 13.13 8.21 -7.86
CA VAL A 48 12.16 9.27 -7.56
C VAL A 48 11.84 9.35 -6.07
N MET A 49 11.72 8.20 -5.42
CA MET A 49 11.39 8.10 -3.99
C MET A 49 12.62 8.01 -3.07
N ASN A 50 13.81 8.02 -3.65
CA ASN A 50 15.07 7.92 -2.89
C ASN A 50 15.15 6.66 -2.03
N ILE A 51 14.70 5.50 -2.57
CA ILE A 51 14.62 4.23 -1.85
C ILE A 51 16.02 3.63 -1.68
N PRO A 52 16.50 3.42 -0.43
CA PRO A 52 17.80 2.82 -0.18
C PRO A 52 17.87 1.35 -0.66
N ASP A 53 19.08 0.88 -0.96
CA ASP A 53 19.30 -0.48 -1.51
C ASP A 53 18.96 -1.61 -0.53
N ASN A 54 18.92 -1.33 0.77
CA ASN A 54 18.52 -2.30 1.78
C ASN A 54 17.01 -2.55 1.83
N TYR A 55 16.20 -1.79 1.09
CA TYR A 55 14.77 -2.04 0.92
C TYR A 55 14.49 -2.88 -0.33
N LYS A 56 13.52 -3.76 -0.24
CA LYS A 56 12.98 -4.48 -1.40
C LYS A 56 11.74 -3.77 -1.92
N VAL A 57 11.61 -3.71 -3.24
CA VAL A 57 10.41 -3.21 -3.92
C VAL A 57 9.65 -4.39 -4.50
N GLY A 58 8.37 -4.46 -4.23
CA GLY A 58 7.50 -5.50 -4.77
C GLY A 58 6.24 -4.90 -5.38
N PHE A 59 5.81 -5.43 -6.53
CA PHE A 59 4.57 -5.06 -7.20
C PHE A 59 3.55 -6.19 -7.01
N PHE A 60 2.46 -5.92 -6.28
CA PHE A 60 1.47 -6.92 -5.90
C PHE A 60 0.10 -6.62 -6.51
N GLN A 61 -0.62 -7.67 -6.87
CA GLN A 61 -2.03 -7.59 -7.27
C GLN A 61 -2.95 -7.34 -6.07
N GLY A 62 -4.19 -6.90 -6.34
CA GLY A 62 -5.31 -6.94 -5.40
C GLY A 62 -5.63 -5.63 -4.68
N GLY A 63 -4.95 -4.55 -4.95
CA GLY A 63 -5.19 -3.25 -4.32
C GLY A 63 -5.07 -3.29 -2.79
N ALA A 64 -5.40 -2.18 -2.12
CA ALA A 64 -5.27 -2.04 -0.67
C ALA A 64 -6.14 -3.02 0.12
N THR A 65 -7.35 -3.32 -0.35
CA THR A 65 -8.27 -4.22 0.36
C THR A 65 -7.70 -5.63 0.49
N GLN A 66 -7.08 -6.16 -0.56
CA GLN A 66 -6.43 -7.46 -0.48
C GLN A 66 -5.17 -7.41 0.40
N GLN A 67 -4.45 -6.31 0.42
CA GLN A 67 -3.28 -6.13 1.29
C GLN A 67 -3.65 -6.17 2.77
N PHE A 68 -4.87 -5.78 3.16
CA PHE A 68 -5.34 -5.91 4.54
C PHE A 68 -5.42 -7.36 5.02
N ALA A 69 -5.58 -8.32 4.12
CA ALA A 69 -5.47 -9.75 4.41
C ALA A 69 -4.02 -10.25 4.28
N MET A 70 -3.28 -9.80 3.26
CA MET A 70 -1.92 -10.27 2.99
C MET A 70 -0.93 -9.85 4.07
N VAL A 71 -1.08 -8.65 4.65
CA VAL A 71 -0.21 -8.19 5.75
C VAL A 71 -0.30 -9.13 6.97
N PRO A 72 -1.47 -9.37 7.57
CA PRO A 72 -1.55 -10.29 8.70
C PRO A 72 -1.17 -11.72 8.35
N LEU A 73 -1.51 -12.23 7.16
CA LEU A 73 -1.10 -13.56 6.70
C LEU A 73 0.42 -13.76 6.72
N ASN A 74 1.18 -12.73 6.39
CA ASN A 74 2.63 -12.83 6.27
C ASN A 74 3.38 -12.34 7.52
N PHE A 75 2.82 -11.40 8.28
CA PHE A 75 3.56 -10.68 9.31
C PHE A 75 2.98 -10.81 10.73
N MET A 76 1.78 -11.35 10.92
CA MET A 76 1.21 -11.53 12.26
C MET A 76 1.78 -12.80 12.95
N THR A 77 3.10 -12.79 13.18
CA THR A 77 3.85 -13.96 13.67
C THR A 77 3.64 -14.24 15.15
N THR A 78 3.25 -13.25 15.95
CA THR A 78 2.96 -13.40 17.39
C THR A 78 1.47 -13.60 17.68
N GLY A 79 0.64 -13.68 16.62
CA GLY A 79 -0.82 -13.83 16.74
C GLY A 79 -1.56 -12.54 17.07
N ASN A 80 -0.87 -11.41 17.22
CA ASN A 80 -1.48 -10.11 17.49
C ASN A 80 -0.76 -8.96 16.78
N ALA A 81 -1.47 -7.86 16.55
CA ALA A 81 -0.94 -6.63 15.96
C ALA A 81 -1.73 -5.40 16.43
N ASP A 82 -1.07 -4.24 16.47
CA ASP A 82 -1.67 -2.98 16.88
C ASP A 82 -2.17 -2.17 15.69
N TYR A 83 -3.34 -1.55 15.85
CA TYR A 83 -3.98 -0.74 14.81
C TYR A 83 -4.35 0.63 15.36
N ILE A 84 -4.00 1.69 14.62
CA ILE A 84 -4.47 3.05 14.88
C ILE A 84 -5.59 3.36 13.88
N VAL A 85 -6.80 3.55 14.37
CA VAL A 85 -8.00 3.71 13.54
C VAL A 85 -8.36 5.19 13.42
N THR A 86 -7.96 5.79 12.30
CA THR A 86 -8.16 7.21 11.98
C THR A 86 -9.13 7.44 10.82
N GLY A 87 -9.83 6.41 10.38
CA GLY A 87 -10.81 6.50 9.30
C GLY A 87 -11.42 5.15 8.93
N ASN A 88 -12.25 5.15 7.89
CA ASN A 88 -12.95 3.95 7.44
C ASN A 88 -11.97 2.89 6.92
N VAL A 89 -10.92 3.31 6.21
CA VAL A 89 -9.94 2.38 5.60
C VAL A 89 -9.12 1.68 6.67
N SER A 90 -8.62 2.39 7.68
CA SER A 90 -7.90 1.79 8.81
C SER A 90 -8.79 0.88 9.66
N ASN A 91 -10.08 1.21 9.78
CA ASN A 91 -11.06 0.35 10.45
C ASN A 91 -11.32 -0.95 9.68
N LEU A 92 -11.38 -0.89 8.35
CA LEU A 92 -11.49 -2.09 7.51
C LEU A 92 -10.24 -2.96 7.62
N ALA A 93 -9.05 -2.36 7.63
CA ALA A 93 -7.79 -3.08 7.82
C ALA A 93 -7.77 -3.85 9.16
N ALA A 94 -8.16 -3.22 10.27
CA ALA A 94 -8.24 -3.88 11.56
C ALA A 94 -9.27 -5.03 11.56
N LYS A 95 -10.45 -4.83 10.95
CA LYS A 95 -11.48 -5.88 10.83
C LYS A 95 -11.02 -7.07 9.98
N GLU A 96 -10.27 -6.80 8.93
CA GLU A 96 -9.73 -7.88 8.09
C GLU A 96 -8.66 -8.67 8.84
N ALA A 97 -7.75 -7.98 9.53
CA ALA A 97 -6.71 -8.62 10.35
C ALA A 97 -7.27 -9.48 11.49
N ALA A 98 -8.40 -9.08 12.08
CA ALA A 98 -9.07 -9.84 13.13
C ALA A 98 -9.54 -11.25 12.70
N LYS A 99 -9.51 -11.57 11.40
CA LYS A 99 -9.78 -12.92 10.89
C LYS A 99 -8.56 -13.85 11.01
N PHE A 100 -7.39 -13.29 11.23
CA PHE A 100 -6.10 -14.01 11.25
C PHE A 100 -5.47 -14.06 12.66
N GLY A 101 -5.88 -13.17 13.55
CA GLY A 101 -5.37 -13.05 14.91
C GLY A 101 -5.99 -11.90 15.65
N GLU A 102 -5.39 -11.46 16.74
CA GLU A 102 -5.87 -10.36 17.55
C GLU A 102 -5.45 -9.01 16.95
N ALA A 103 -6.41 -8.19 16.53
CA ALA A 103 -6.18 -6.85 16.03
C ALA A 103 -6.54 -5.83 17.12
N ASN A 104 -5.54 -5.34 17.86
CA ASN A 104 -5.71 -4.41 18.97
C ASN A 104 -5.89 -2.98 18.46
N ILE A 105 -7.03 -2.37 18.67
CA ILE A 105 -7.22 -0.95 18.38
C ILE A 105 -6.64 -0.15 19.54
N VAL A 106 -5.36 0.24 19.41
CA VAL A 106 -4.62 0.94 20.48
C VAL A 106 -4.91 2.44 20.53
N ALA A 107 -5.41 3.02 19.43
CA ALA A 107 -5.93 4.39 19.39
C ALA A 107 -6.95 4.56 18.28
N SER A 108 -7.89 5.50 18.48
CA SER A 108 -8.88 5.83 17.47
C SER A 108 -9.34 7.28 17.61
N SER A 109 -9.60 7.95 16.49
CA SER A 109 -10.23 9.28 16.45
C SER A 109 -11.72 9.23 16.10
N LYS A 110 -12.36 8.07 16.27
CA LYS A 110 -13.79 7.87 15.99
C LYS A 110 -14.71 8.73 16.88
N ASP A 111 -14.26 9.06 18.10
CA ASP A 111 -14.95 9.93 19.06
C ASP A 111 -15.29 11.32 18.49
N LYS A 112 -14.45 11.83 17.60
CA LYS A 112 -14.66 13.10 16.88
C LYS A 112 -14.82 12.89 15.38
N ASN A 113 -15.45 11.80 14.99
CA ASN A 113 -15.73 11.48 13.57
C ASN A 113 -14.49 11.57 12.68
N PHE A 114 -13.34 11.10 13.16
CA PHE A 114 -12.07 11.03 12.45
C PHE A 114 -11.52 12.40 11.95
N THR A 115 -11.79 13.47 12.70
CA THR A 115 -11.35 14.82 12.34
C THR A 115 -9.95 15.18 12.84
N TYR A 116 -9.27 14.26 13.52
CA TYR A 116 -7.91 14.47 14.03
C TYR A 116 -7.09 13.16 13.95
N ILE A 117 -5.79 13.30 14.11
CA ILE A 117 -4.86 12.17 14.28
C ILE A 117 -4.50 12.10 15.76
N PRO A 118 -4.59 10.94 16.42
CA PRO A 118 -4.12 10.75 17.80
C PRO A 118 -2.62 11.06 17.93
N ASP A 119 -2.20 11.54 19.09
CA ASP A 119 -0.77 11.71 19.38
C ASP A 119 -0.11 10.33 19.47
N VAL A 120 0.70 10.01 18.47
CA VAL A 120 1.37 8.71 18.37
C VAL A 120 2.35 8.45 19.51
N ASN A 121 2.90 9.49 20.13
CA ASN A 121 3.82 9.35 21.26
C ASN A 121 3.12 8.99 22.58
N ALA A 122 1.81 9.22 22.67
CA ALA A 122 0.99 8.93 23.84
C ALA A 122 0.30 7.55 23.77
N ILE A 123 0.47 6.80 22.69
CA ILE A 123 -0.21 5.51 22.49
C ILE A 123 0.49 4.40 23.29
N PRO A 124 -0.25 3.60 24.06
CA PRO A 124 0.29 2.46 24.80
C PRO A 124 0.47 1.26 23.87
N TYR A 125 1.50 1.28 23.01
CA TYR A 125 1.79 0.19 22.09
C TYR A 125 2.09 -1.13 22.82
N ASN A 126 1.60 -2.23 22.25
CA ASN A 126 1.97 -3.56 22.72
C ASN A 126 3.36 -3.93 22.19
N LYS A 127 4.32 -4.14 23.09
CA LYS A 127 5.72 -4.50 22.73
C LYS A 127 5.82 -5.88 22.08
N ASP A 128 4.84 -6.75 22.30
CA ASP A 128 4.78 -8.11 21.76
C ASP A 128 3.94 -8.17 20.48
N ALA A 129 3.43 -7.03 19.98
CA ALA A 129 2.73 -6.98 18.72
C ALA A 129 3.67 -7.25 17.54
N SER A 130 3.19 -8.01 16.57
CA SER A 130 3.95 -8.33 15.36
C SER A 130 4.27 -7.09 14.52
N TYR A 131 3.36 -6.13 14.51
CA TYR A 131 3.49 -4.85 13.79
C TYR A 131 2.47 -3.83 14.31
N ILE A 132 2.67 -2.58 13.89
CA ILE A 132 1.71 -1.48 14.05
C ILE A 132 1.22 -1.08 12.67
N HIS A 133 -0.11 -0.97 12.50
CA HIS A 133 -0.73 -0.54 11.26
C HIS A 133 -1.29 0.88 11.37
N ILE A 134 -0.95 1.73 10.40
CA ILE A 134 -1.51 3.07 10.21
C ILE A 134 -2.06 3.23 8.79
N CYS A 135 -3.04 4.11 8.63
CA CYS A 135 -3.45 4.63 7.32
C CYS A 135 -2.98 6.08 7.23
N GLN A 136 -1.87 6.32 6.54
CA GLN A 136 -1.20 7.62 6.53
C GLN A 136 -2.11 8.75 6.05
N ASN A 137 -2.89 8.52 5.01
CA ASN A 137 -3.77 9.52 4.40
C ASN A 137 -5.22 9.05 4.45
N ASN A 138 -6.05 9.72 5.23
CA ASN A 138 -7.48 9.44 5.33
C ASN A 138 -8.25 10.29 4.31
N THR A 139 -8.33 9.82 3.09
CA THR A 139 -8.86 10.59 1.94
C THR A 139 -10.32 10.99 2.06
N ILE A 140 -11.13 10.27 2.86
CA ILE A 140 -12.54 10.61 3.12
C ILE A 140 -12.65 11.76 4.11
N PHE A 141 -11.82 11.78 5.15
CA PHE A 141 -11.90 12.74 6.26
C PHE A 141 -10.90 13.89 6.14
N GLY A 142 -9.95 13.82 5.18
CA GLY A 142 -8.97 14.86 4.92
C GLY A 142 -7.88 14.99 5.99
N THR A 143 -7.68 13.96 6.80
CA THR A 143 -6.62 13.93 7.82
C THR A 143 -5.41 13.13 7.34
N THR A 144 -4.22 13.53 7.75
CA THR A 144 -2.96 12.86 7.45
C THR A 144 -2.00 12.96 8.61
N TYR A 145 -1.15 11.94 8.78
CA TYR A 145 0.00 12.02 9.68
C TYR A 145 0.99 13.03 9.11
N LYS A 146 1.55 13.87 10.00
CA LYS A 146 2.64 14.80 9.67
C LYS A 146 3.92 14.26 10.30
N ASP A 147 5.03 14.52 9.66
CA ASP A 147 6.37 14.21 10.16
C ASP A 147 6.65 14.91 11.49
#